data_129f736d0cc0d28e14ff12c41939911a
#
_entry.id   129f736d0cc0d28e14ff12c41939911a
#
_cell.length_a   1.000
_cell.length_b   1.000
_cell.length_c   1.000
_cell.angle_alpha   90.00
_cell.angle_beta   90.00
_cell.angle_gamma   90.00
#
_symmetry.space_group_name_H-M   'P 1'
#
loop_
_entity.id
_entity.type
_entity.pdbx_description
1 polymer ?
#
loop_
_entity_poly.entity_id
_entity_poly.type
_entity_poly.pdbx_seq_one_letter_code
_entity_poly.pdbx_strand_id
1 'polypeptide(L)'
;MAPGLLEFLRETPFVDEVTLLNHGQRTLDLRGTSIRKLMLDMTGLEELWLCEGTELLLFQNKGPDACAIHAPEDGGGLTLQFIGEYRPHTELPNLRGLHGIELKDFDLTGLAAVHPHLKELRLWGAPGNLGNFSAVRGFRELTNLSTFDLFGFGADDIPTPEQVPELRWFWMTRLPETAAKAAKQLWKSKPGMDLRITKARKPEWLAQNLDNPFRGWDGAEHIPAAAAKKAANQYRKTRSQLMKLAAEPGEDAQTQAMDAVTAYTQTFNKMGFIETEERDEIYMALRGILDALPGDMLQKDALIEQFEQVRDF
;
A
#
# COMPACT_ATOMS: atom_id res chain seq x y z
N MET A 1 9.73 21.09 14.55
CA MET A 1 11.02 20.35 14.74
C MET A 1 11.76 20.96 15.93
N ALA A 2 12.41 20.13 16.76
CA ALA A 2 13.17 20.64 17.93
C ALA A 2 14.33 21.54 17.47
N PRO A 3 14.56 22.70 18.12
CA PRO A 3 15.73 23.54 17.85
C PRO A 3 17.03 22.73 18.04
N GLY A 4 17.98 22.86 17.11
CA GLY A 4 19.27 22.15 17.16
C GLY A 4 19.28 20.72 16.64
N LEU A 5 18.12 20.13 16.25
CA LEU A 5 18.10 18.75 15.72
C LEU A 5 18.97 18.58 14.47
N LEU A 6 18.91 19.50 13.52
CA LEU A 6 19.72 19.42 12.30
C LEU A 6 21.21 19.56 12.58
N GLU A 7 21.60 20.42 13.52
CA GLU A 7 22.98 20.56 13.96
C GLU A 7 23.47 19.28 14.63
N PHE A 8 22.69 18.72 15.55
CA PHE A 8 22.98 17.42 16.15
C PHE A 8 23.17 16.33 15.10
N LEU A 9 22.30 16.24 14.08
CA LEU A 9 22.41 15.23 13.01
C LEU A 9 23.68 15.43 12.16
N ARG A 10 24.12 16.68 11.93
CA ARG A 10 25.37 16.95 11.22
C ARG A 10 26.61 16.57 12.02
N GLU A 11 26.55 16.71 13.35
CA GLU A 11 27.62 16.34 14.26
C GLU A 11 27.66 14.85 14.62
N THR A 12 26.62 14.09 14.23
CA THR A 12 26.41 12.69 14.62
C THR A 12 26.35 11.77 13.38
N PRO A 13 27.49 11.45 12.74
CA PRO A 13 27.53 10.76 11.44
C PRO A 13 27.09 9.29 11.48
N PHE A 14 26.88 8.71 12.65
CA PHE A 14 26.39 7.35 12.81
C PHE A 14 24.84 7.27 12.92
N VAL A 15 24.13 8.41 12.86
CA VAL A 15 22.67 8.43 12.72
C VAL A 15 22.35 8.43 11.23
N ASP A 16 22.03 7.26 10.69
CA ASP A 16 21.77 7.04 9.27
C ASP A 16 20.29 6.77 8.93
N GLU A 17 19.44 6.59 9.95
CA GLU A 17 18.01 6.39 9.79
C GLU A 17 17.21 7.37 10.66
N VAL A 18 16.31 8.17 10.06
CA VAL A 18 15.58 9.22 10.73
C VAL A 18 14.12 9.22 10.32
N THR A 19 13.23 9.39 11.30
CA THR A 19 11.80 9.62 11.08
C THR A 19 11.43 11.02 11.56
N LEU A 20 10.89 11.85 10.67
CA LEU A 20 10.45 13.20 10.96
C LEU A 20 8.94 13.32 10.72
N LEU A 21 8.18 13.29 11.82
CA LEU A 21 6.73 13.43 11.80
C LEU A 21 6.33 14.81 12.38
N ASN A 22 5.27 15.40 11.83
CA ASN A 22 4.71 16.68 12.32
C ASN A 22 5.79 17.76 12.55
N HIS A 23 6.80 17.81 11.67
CA HIS A 23 7.97 18.68 11.86
C HIS A 23 7.66 20.17 11.68
N GLY A 24 6.57 20.53 10.97
CA GLY A 24 6.11 21.90 10.76
C GLY A 24 7.07 22.80 9.97
N GLN A 25 7.98 22.21 9.17
CA GLN A 25 8.93 22.96 8.36
C GLN A 25 8.40 23.11 6.92
N ARG A 26 8.61 24.28 6.32
CA ARG A 26 8.35 24.51 4.87
C ARG A 26 9.57 24.12 4.03
N THR A 27 10.76 24.28 4.58
CA THR A 27 12.02 23.89 3.95
C THR A 27 12.80 23.00 4.92
N LEU A 28 13.34 21.90 4.43
CA LEU A 28 14.17 20.96 5.18
C LEU A 28 15.49 20.74 4.44
N ASP A 29 16.59 21.22 5.03
CA ASP A 29 17.94 21.06 4.47
C ASP A 29 18.76 20.04 5.29
N LEU A 30 18.89 18.83 4.72
CA LEU A 30 19.61 17.71 5.34
C LEU A 30 21.05 17.58 4.81
N ARG A 31 21.52 18.51 4.00
CA ARG A 31 22.91 18.48 3.51
C ARG A 31 23.90 18.55 4.67
N GLY A 32 24.97 17.79 4.55
CA GLY A 32 25.97 17.64 5.61
C GLY A 32 25.60 16.69 6.75
N THR A 33 24.43 16.01 6.69
CA THR A 33 24.08 14.87 7.55
C THR A 33 24.54 13.56 6.91
N SER A 34 24.41 12.43 7.63
CA SER A 34 24.73 11.08 7.14
C SER A 34 23.49 10.18 6.96
N ILE A 35 22.30 10.79 6.76
CA ILE A 35 21.03 10.09 6.70
C ILE A 35 20.93 9.27 5.41
N ARG A 36 20.88 7.94 5.54
CA ARG A 36 20.68 7.03 4.41
C ARG A 36 19.21 6.71 4.19
N LYS A 37 18.42 6.65 5.28
CA LYS A 37 16.97 6.38 5.22
C LYS A 37 16.22 7.49 5.93
N LEU A 38 15.30 8.10 5.23
CA LEU A 38 14.45 9.16 5.75
C LEU A 38 12.98 8.78 5.59
N MET A 39 12.26 8.68 6.70
CA MET A 39 10.79 8.68 6.72
C MET A 39 10.31 10.07 7.04
N LEU A 40 9.45 10.64 6.21
CA LEU A 40 9.11 12.05 6.25
C LEU A 40 7.60 12.29 6.13
N ASP A 41 7.06 13.05 7.08
CA ASP A 41 5.74 13.68 6.93
C ASP A 41 5.89 14.86 5.96
N MET A 42 5.23 14.76 4.81
CA MET A 42 5.32 15.76 3.74
C MET A 42 4.39 16.97 3.96
N THR A 43 3.61 17.00 5.04
CA THR A 43 2.61 18.07 5.28
C THR A 43 3.26 19.43 5.40
N GLY A 44 2.90 20.34 4.50
CA GLY A 44 3.39 21.72 4.49
C GLY A 44 4.84 21.90 4.03
N LEU A 45 5.52 20.83 3.60
CA LEU A 45 6.88 20.90 3.07
C LEU A 45 6.85 21.37 1.62
N GLU A 46 7.62 22.41 1.31
CA GLU A 46 7.73 22.99 -0.02
C GLU A 46 9.06 22.66 -0.70
N GLU A 47 10.11 22.45 0.11
CA GLU A 47 11.45 22.21 -0.40
C GLU A 47 12.22 21.25 0.53
N LEU A 48 12.82 20.23 -0.06
CA LEU A 48 13.62 19.22 0.60
C LEU A 48 15.00 19.08 -0.06
N TRP A 49 16.07 19.26 0.72
CA TRP A 49 17.46 19.03 0.29
C TRP A 49 17.97 17.78 0.97
N LEU A 50 18.25 16.74 0.20
CA LEU A 50 18.80 15.48 0.71
C LEU A 50 20.33 15.55 0.84
N CYS A 51 20.90 14.77 1.75
CA CYS A 51 22.34 14.64 1.89
C CYS A 51 22.92 13.63 0.88
N GLU A 52 24.25 13.69 0.70
CA GLU A 52 24.96 12.68 -0.04
C GLU A 52 24.82 11.31 0.65
N GLY A 53 24.50 10.27 -0.11
CA GLY A 53 24.28 8.92 0.44
C GLY A 53 22.86 8.61 0.89
N THR A 54 21.89 9.51 0.74
CA THR A 54 20.46 9.16 0.95
C THR A 54 20.03 8.13 -0.08
N GLU A 55 19.66 6.94 0.40
CA GLU A 55 19.28 5.78 -0.42
C GLU A 55 17.75 5.58 -0.47
N LEU A 56 17.05 5.98 0.60
CA LEU A 56 15.63 5.73 0.75
C LEU A 56 14.91 6.93 1.34
N LEU A 57 13.92 7.44 0.61
CA LEU A 57 12.99 8.47 1.06
C LEU A 57 11.58 7.87 1.09
N LEU A 58 10.97 7.80 2.29
CA LEU A 58 9.63 7.29 2.50
C LEU A 58 8.69 8.44 2.86
N PHE A 59 7.66 8.64 2.07
CA PHE A 59 6.58 9.55 2.41
C PHE A 59 5.62 8.85 3.38
N GLN A 60 5.43 9.46 4.55
CA GLN A 60 4.50 8.95 5.57
C GLN A 60 3.04 9.25 5.21
N ASN A 61 2.82 10.25 4.39
CA ASN A 61 1.51 10.69 3.95
C ASN A 61 1.57 11.21 2.51
N LYS A 62 0.39 11.52 1.96
CA LYS A 62 0.29 12.22 0.69
C LYS A 62 0.94 13.60 0.82
N GLY A 63 2.06 13.80 0.15
CA GLY A 63 2.78 15.06 0.14
C GLY A 63 1.98 16.23 -0.42
N PRO A 64 2.44 17.47 -0.20
CA PRO A 64 1.86 18.64 -0.82
C PRO A 64 1.95 18.55 -2.34
N ASP A 65 1.07 19.29 -3.01
CA ASP A 65 0.96 19.28 -4.46
C ASP A 65 2.23 19.72 -5.20
N ALA A 66 3.18 20.34 -4.49
CA ALA A 66 4.43 20.84 -5.05
C ALA A 66 5.53 20.93 -3.96
N CYS A 67 6.18 19.80 -3.63
CA CYS A 67 7.44 19.84 -2.90
C CYS A 67 8.59 19.62 -3.89
N ALA A 68 9.53 20.54 -3.95
CA ALA A 68 10.75 20.37 -4.73
C ALA A 68 11.73 19.51 -3.95
N ILE A 69 12.18 18.39 -4.54
CA ILE A 69 13.14 17.47 -3.93
C ILE A 69 14.49 17.60 -4.64
N HIS A 70 15.48 18.07 -3.90
CA HIS A 70 16.86 18.18 -4.37
C HIS A 70 17.65 16.99 -3.83
N ALA A 71 18.03 16.08 -4.71
CA ALA A 71 18.80 14.89 -4.38
C ALA A 71 20.16 14.90 -5.11
N PRO A 72 21.22 14.33 -4.53
CA PRO A 72 22.48 14.13 -5.23
C PRO A 72 22.28 13.35 -6.53
N GLU A 73 23.06 13.70 -7.57
CA GLU A 73 23.01 13.07 -8.89
C GLU A 73 21.59 12.96 -9.48
N ASP A 74 20.73 13.93 -9.17
CA ASP A 74 19.32 13.95 -9.60
C ASP A 74 18.56 12.66 -9.27
N GLY A 75 18.86 12.08 -8.10
CA GLY A 75 18.24 10.86 -7.58
C GLY A 75 18.92 9.54 -7.96
N GLY A 76 20.15 9.56 -8.53
CA GLY A 76 20.83 8.35 -9.05
C GLY A 76 21.01 7.21 -8.05
N GLY A 77 21.12 7.49 -6.75
CA GLY A 77 21.16 6.49 -5.66
C GLY A 77 19.83 6.28 -4.94
N LEU A 78 18.80 7.10 -5.22
CA LEU A 78 17.61 7.21 -4.40
C LEU A 78 16.50 6.22 -4.81
N THR A 79 15.91 5.58 -3.82
CA THR A 79 14.59 4.93 -3.90
C THR A 79 13.57 5.80 -3.20
N LEU A 80 12.47 6.11 -3.87
CA LEU A 80 11.36 6.87 -3.34
C LEU A 80 10.18 5.93 -3.07
N GLN A 81 9.63 5.96 -1.85
CA GLN A 81 8.40 5.26 -1.50
C GLN A 81 7.28 6.25 -1.21
N PHE A 82 6.11 6.02 -1.79
CA PHE A 82 4.92 6.84 -1.62
C PHE A 82 3.68 6.00 -1.28
N ILE A 83 2.65 6.65 -0.73
CA ILE A 83 1.38 6.03 -0.34
C ILE A 83 0.26 6.56 -1.22
N GLY A 84 -0.49 5.65 -1.84
CA GLY A 84 -1.70 5.92 -2.61
C GLY A 84 -1.45 6.63 -3.94
N GLU A 85 -1.34 7.94 -3.95
CA GLU A 85 -1.17 8.74 -5.17
C GLU A 85 0.29 9.17 -5.36
N TYR A 86 0.76 9.06 -6.59
CA TYR A 86 2.09 9.51 -6.98
C TYR A 86 2.01 10.71 -7.90
N ARG A 87 2.85 11.70 -7.63
CA ARG A 87 3.14 12.80 -8.56
C ARG A 87 4.54 12.62 -9.11
N PRO A 88 4.70 12.66 -10.44
CA PRO A 88 6.01 12.53 -11.04
C PRO A 88 6.94 13.67 -10.62
N HIS A 89 8.10 13.32 -10.06
CA HIS A 89 9.16 14.22 -9.66
C HIS A 89 10.14 14.39 -10.82
N THR A 90 9.88 15.38 -11.71
CA THR A 90 10.70 15.64 -12.90
C THR A 90 12.12 16.12 -12.57
N GLU A 91 12.33 16.58 -11.34
CA GLU A 91 13.64 16.96 -10.79
C GLU A 91 14.51 15.75 -10.40
N LEU A 92 13.94 14.54 -10.43
CA LEU A 92 14.64 13.28 -10.12
C LEU A 92 14.69 12.32 -11.34
N PRO A 93 15.24 12.75 -12.48
CA PRO A 93 15.22 11.91 -13.69
C PRO A 93 16.05 10.63 -13.54
N ASN A 94 17.06 10.62 -12.65
CA ASN A 94 17.92 9.50 -12.37
C ASN A 94 17.43 8.61 -11.22
N LEU A 95 16.17 8.77 -10.77
CA LEU A 95 15.60 7.99 -9.68
C LEU A 95 15.85 6.48 -9.89
N ARG A 96 16.49 5.84 -8.90
CA ARG A 96 16.87 4.43 -8.97
C ARG A 96 15.70 3.49 -8.73
N GLY A 97 14.87 3.79 -7.73
CA GLY A 97 13.74 2.94 -7.32
C GLY A 97 12.48 3.73 -7.03
N LEU A 98 11.33 3.15 -7.38
CA LEU A 98 10.02 3.71 -7.08
C LEU A 98 9.15 2.63 -6.45
N HIS A 99 8.69 2.88 -5.21
CA HIS A 99 7.82 1.99 -4.46
C HIS A 99 6.49 2.67 -4.17
N GLY A 100 5.40 2.17 -4.74
CA GLY A 100 4.05 2.61 -4.44
C GLY A 100 3.36 1.60 -3.53
N ILE A 101 2.75 2.06 -2.45
CA ILE A 101 1.97 1.24 -1.53
C ILE A 101 0.54 1.77 -1.38
N GLU A 102 -0.39 0.91 -1.00
CA GLU A 102 -1.83 1.25 -0.87
C GLU A 102 -2.45 1.82 -2.15
N LEU A 103 -1.95 1.41 -3.31
CA LEU A 103 -2.42 1.91 -4.60
C LEU A 103 -3.86 1.44 -4.86
N LYS A 104 -4.76 2.38 -5.18
CA LYS A 104 -6.14 2.11 -5.62
C LYS A 104 -6.26 2.20 -7.14
N ASP A 105 -5.80 3.31 -7.69
CA ASP A 105 -5.70 3.54 -9.13
C ASP A 105 -4.33 4.15 -9.42
N PHE A 106 -3.53 3.47 -10.25
CA PHE A 106 -2.21 3.94 -10.62
C PHE A 106 -2.00 3.75 -12.13
N ASP A 107 -1.55 4.77 -12.82
CA ASP A 107 -1.29 4.75 -14.27
C ASP A 107 0.20 4.90 -14.54
N LEU A 108 0.76 3.99 -15.33
CA LEU A 108 2.18 4.00 -15.70
C LEU A 108 2.50 4.91 -16.90
N THR A 109 1.48 5.54 -17.50
CA THR A 109 1.69 6.41 -18.67
C THR A 109 2.67 7.54 -18.34
N GLY A 110 3.68 7.68 -19.17
CA GLY A 110 4.68 8.74 -19.03
C GLY A 110 5.73 8.52 -17.93
N LEU A 111 5.56 7.54 -17.03
CA LEU A 111 6.49 7.33 -15.93
C LEU A 111 7.93 7.05 -16.42
N ALA A 112 8.10 6.27 -17.49
CA ALA A 112 9.40 5.99 -18.09
C ALA A 112 10.05 7.21 -18.75
N ALA A 113 9.26 8.22 -19.13
CA ALA A 113 9.79 9.48 -19.67
C ALA A 113 10.32 10.40 -18.55
N VAL A 114 9.72 10.29 -17.35
CA VAL A 114 10.15 11.08 -16.18
C VAL A 114 11.35 10.42 -15.49
N HIS A 115 11.34 9.09 -15.36
CA HIS A 115 12.38 8.32 -14.66
C HIS A 115 12.97 7.24 -15.60
N PRO A 116 13.71 7.61 -16.67
CA PRO A 116 14.17 6.67 -17.67
C PRO A 116 15.19 5.64 -17.15
N HIS A 117 15.91 5.96 -16.07
CA HIS A 117 16.96 5.14 -15.47
C HIS A 117 16.48 4.27 -14.29
N LEU A 118 15.15 4.13 -14.13
CA LEU A 118 14.57 3.35 -13.05
C LEU A 118 15.02 1.87 -13.11
N LYS A 119 15.63 1.39 -12.01
CA LYS A 119 16.13 0.01 -11.87
C LYS A 119 15.18 -0.86 -11.05
N GLU A 120 14.38 -0.25 -10.20
CA GLU A 120 13.45 -0.96 -9.33
C GLU A 120 12.06 -0.31 -9.34
N LEU A 121 11.04 -1.11 -9.63
CA LEU A 121 9.64 -0.70 -9.58
C LEU A 121 8.85 -1.71 -8.73
N ARG A 122 8.33 -1.25 -7.58
CA ARG A 122 7.46 -2.03 -6.70
C ARG A 122 6.13 -1.32 -6.53
N LEU A 123 5.05 -2.01 -6.83
CA LEU A 123 3.70 -1.45 -6.81
C LEU A 123 2.77 -2.40 -6.05
N TRP A 124 2.22 -1.93 -4.93
CA TRP A 124 1.36 -2.70 -4.05
C TRP A 124 -0.02 -2.05 -3.93
N GLY A 125 -1.03 -2.79 -4.33
CA GLY A 125 -2.43 -2.38 -4.27
C GLY A 125 -3.06 -2.60 -2.90
N ALA A 126 -4.24 -1.99 -2.71
CA ALA A 126 -5.03 -2.11 -1.49
C ALA A 126 -6.43 -2.78 -1.62
N PRO A 127 -6.81 -3.62 -2.58
CA PRO A 127 -6.36 -3.90 -3.94
C PRO A 127 -6.52 -2.70 -4.86
N GLY A 128 -5.82 -2.72 -6.00
CA GLY A 128 -5.83 -1.57 -6.91
C GLY A 128 -5.94 -1.93 -8.39
N ASN A 129 -6.18 -0.90 -9.18
CA ASN A 129 -6.17 -0.93 -10.62
C ASN A 129 -4.85 -0.31 -11.12
N LEU A 130 -4.15 -1.04 -12.00
CA LEU A 130 -2.90 -0.61 -12.61
C LEU A 130 -3.13 -0.38 -14.11
N GLY A 131 -3.26 0.88 -14.48
CA GLY A 131 -3.43 1.30 -15.85
C GLY A 131 -2.13 1.25 -16.65
N ASN A 132 -2.24 0.96 -17.94
CA ASN A 132 -1.14 1.03 -18.90
C ASN A 132 0.12 0.25 -18.48
N PHE A 133 -0.05 -0.97 -17.93
CA PHE A 133 1.06 -1.80 -17.49
C PHE A 133 2.09 -2.05 -18.61
N SER A 134 1.67 -2.05 -19.85
CA SER A 134 2.55 -2.15 -21.02
C SER A 134 3.63 -1.04 -21.08
N ALA A 135 3.44 0.10 -20.41
CA ALA A 135 4.45 1.16 -20.31
C ALA A 135 5.74 0.73 -19.60
N VAL A 136 5.71 -0.38 -18.84
CA VAL A 136 6.91 -1.03 -18.26
C VAL A 136 7.98 -1.31 -19.33
N ARG A 137 7.58 -1.51 -20.58
CA ARG A 137 8.49 -1.71 -21.75
C ARG A 137 9.42 -0.52 -21.99
N GLY A 138 9.10 0.66 -21.45
CA GLY A 138 9.92 1.87 -21.54
C GLY A 138 11.12 1.87 -20.59
N PHE A 139 11.12 1.05 -19.55
CA PHE A 139 12.21 1.02 -18.55
C PHE A 139 13.32 0.06 -18.98
N ARG A 140 14.31 0.56 -19.72
CA ARG A 140 15.39 -0.26 -20.29
C ARG A 140 16.38 -0.81 -19.27
N GLU A 141 16.55 -0.11 -18.15
CA GLU A 141 17.47 -0.47 -17.08
C GLU A 141 16.78 -1.21 -15.93
N LEU A 142 15.48 -1.52 -16.03
CA LEU A 142 14.72 -2.16 -14.97
C LEU A 142 15.26 -3.57 -14.68
N THR A 143 15.75 -3.76 -13.46
CA THR A 143 16.25 -5.05 -12.96
C THR A 143 15.24 -5.77 -12.08
N ASN A 144 14.41 -5.01 -11.36
CA ASN A 144 13.47 -5.51 -10.36
C ASN A 144 12.06 -4.97 -10.63
N LEU A 145 11.12 -5.86 -10.87
CA LEU A 145 9.69 -5.55 -10.99
C LEU A 145 8.88 -6.38 -10.01
N SER A 146 8.12 -5.72 -9.15
CA SER A 146 7.21 -6.40 -8.22
C SER A 146 5.84 -5.74 -8.21
N THR A 147 4.79 -6.57 -8.29
CA THR A 147 3.41 -6.12 -8.10
C THR A 147 2.68 -7.00 -7.09
N PHE A 148 1.84 -6.39 -6.27
CA PHE A 148 1.02 -7.08 -5.28
C PHE A 148 -0.39 -6.51 -5.29
N ASP A 149 -1.40 -7.38 -5.38
CA ASP A 149 -2.83 -7.02 -5.31
C ASP A 149 -3.24 -5.95 -6.35
N LEU A 150 -2.68 -6.02 -7.56
CA LEU A 150 -2.94 -5.09 -8.66
C LEU A 150 -3.57 -5.81 -9.86
N PHE A 151 -4.55 -5.14 -10.45
CA PHE A 151 -5.40 -5.62 -11.55
C PHE A 151 -5.49 -4.55 -12.65
N GLY A 152 -6.34 -4.73 -13.66
CA GLY A 152 -6.53 -3.74 -14.72
C GLY A 152 -5.63 -3.94 -15.94
N PHE A 153 -4.83 -5.04 -15.98
CA PHE A 153 -3.98 -5.41 -17.10
C PHE A 153 -4.16 -6.89 -17.48
N GLY A 154 -3.75 -7.26 -18.69
CA GLY A 154 -3.96 -8.58 -19.24
C GLY A 154 -2.69 -9.24 -19.80
N ALA A 155 -2.88 -10.29 -20.60
CA ALA A 155 -1.79 -11.03 -21.21
C ALA A 155 -0.92 -10.16 -22.13
N ASP A 156 -1.55 -9.29 -22.91
CA ASP A 156 -0.88 -8.47 -23.93
C ASP A 156 -0.06 -7.32 -23.31
N ASP A 157 -0.31 -7.00 -22.03
CA ASP A 157 0.41 -5.95 -21.30
C ASP A 157 1.74 -6.45 -20.75
N ILE A 158 1.91 -7.76 -20.58
CA ILE A 158 3.14 -8.33 -20.01
C ILE A 158 4.32 -8.09 -20.96
N PRO A 159 5.41 -7.47 -20.47
CA PRO A 159 6.60 -7.25 -21.31
C PRO A 159 7.30 -8.56 -21.63
N THR A 160 7.96 -8.64 -22.79
CA THR A 160 8.83 -9.76 -23.15
C THR A 160 10.26 -9.54 -22.63
N PRO A 161 11.08 -10.59 -22.53
CA PRO A 161 12.49 -10.48 -22.14
C PRO A 161 13.32 -9.51 -23.00
N GLU A 162 12.97 -9.35 -24.28
CA GLU A 162 13.66 -8.45 -25.23
C GLU A 162 13.26 -6.97 -24.97
N GLN A 163 12.05 -6.74 -24.50
CA GLN A 163 11.55 -5.40 -24.18
C GLN A 163 12.14 -4.85 -22.88
N VAL A 164 12.41 -5.74 -21.91
CA VAL A 164 13.02 -5.37 -20.61
C VAL A 164 14.22 -6.29 -20.36
N PRO A 165 15.33 -6.11 -21.09
CA PRO A 165 16.43 -7.07 -21.13
C PRO A 165 17.16 -7.25 -19.80
N GLU A 166 17.24 -6.18 -18.99
CA GLU A 166 17.94 -6.19 -17.71
C GLU A 166 17.14 -6.78 -16.56
N LEU A 167 15.84 -7.08 -16.73
CA LEU A 167 15.01 -7.64 -15.68
C LEU A 167 15.54 -9.01 -15.23
N ARG A 168 15.79 -9.12 -13.89
CA ARG A 168 16.32 -10.33 -13.24
C ARG A 168 15.39 -10.82 -12.13
N TRP A 169 14.57 -9.93 -11.57
CA TRP A 169 13.65 -10.24 -10.50
C TRP A 169 12.24 -9.78 -10.89
N PHE A 170 11.33 -10.74 -11.10
CA PHE A 170 9.98 -10.49 -11.54
C PHE A 170 8.98 -11.21 -10.65
N TRP A 171 8.41 -10.50 -9.69
CA TRP A 171 7.47 -11.03 -8.72
C TRP A 171 6.11 -10.38 -8.87
N MET A 172 5.08 -11.22 -9.03
CA MET A 172 3.69 -10.76 -9.08
C MET A 172 2.82 -11.67 -8.22
N THR A 173 2.07 -11.08 -7.32
CA THR A 173 1.16 -11.80 -6.42
C THR A 173 -0.23 -11.17 -6.46
N ARG A 174 -1.27 -11.99 -6.57
CA ARG A 174 -2.66 -11.55 -6.72
C ARG A 174 -2.82 -10.59 -7.91
N LEU A 175 -2.80 -11.18 -9.10
CA LEU A 175 -2.88 -10.50 -10.38
C LEU A 175 -3.89 -11.22 -11.28
N PRO A 176 -4.33 -10.63 -12.42
CA PRO A 176 -5.21 -11.29 -13.37
C PRO A 176 -4.64 -12.63 -13.88
N GLU A 177 -5.50 -13.65 -13.96
CA GLU A 177 -5.09 -15.01 -14.40
C GLU A 177 -4.46 -15.01 -15.79
N THR A 178 -4.97 -14.21 -16.72
CA THR A 178 -4.44 -14.08 -18.08
C THR A 178 -3.02 -13.54 -18.09
N ALA A 179 -2.77 -12.49 -17.33
CA ALA A 179 -1.44 -11.89 -17.15
C ALA A 179 -0.46 -12.88 -16.48
N ALA A 180 -0.93 -13.61 -15.46
CA ALA A 180 -0.11 -14.62 -14.77
C ALA A 180 0.35 -15.74 -15.70
N LYS A 181 -0.54 -16.22 -16.57
CA LYS A 181 -0.22 -17.26 -17.59
C LYS A 181 0.81 -16.72 -18.59
N ALA A 182 0.61 -15.51 -19.11
CA ALA A 182 1.53 -14.87 -20.04
C ALA A 182 2.91 -14.65 -19.43
N ALA A 183 2.99 -14.10 -18.20
CA ALA A 183 4.25 -13.88 -17.50
C ALA A 183 5.03 -15.19 -17.32
N LYS A 184 4.39 -16.26 -16.85
CA LYS A 184 5.03 -17.58 -16.71
C LYS A 184 5.51 -18.13 -18.06
N GLN A 185 4.73 -17.99 -19.12
CA GLN A 185 5.09 -18.48 -20.46
C GLN A 185 6.29 -17.73 -21.04
N LEU A 186 6.30 -16.41 -20.97
CA LEU A 186 7.33 -15.56 -21.57
C LEU A 186 8.67 -15.64 -20.82
N TRP A 187 8.63 -15.75 -19.49
CA TRP A 187 9.80 -15.55 -18.64
C TRP A 187 10.43 -16.82 -18.08
N LYS A 188 9.74 -17.99 -18.12
CA LYS A 188 10.22 -19.26 -17.54
C LYS A 188 11.57 -19.73 -18.06
N SER A 189 11.93 -19.37 -19.30
CA SER A 189 13.15 -19.85 -19.98
C SER A 189 14.29 -18.82 -19.95
N LYS A 190 14.09 -17.62 -19.35
CA LYS A 190 15.15 -16.62 -19.26
C LYS A 190 16.18 -17.04 -18.21
N PRO A 191 17.47 -17.25 -18.57
CA PRO A 191 18.49 -17.62 -17.60
C PRO A 191 18.70 -16.53 -16.52
N GLY A 192 18.96 -16.94 -15.28
CA GLY A 192 19.20 -16.04 -14.17
C GLY A 192 18.01 -15.21 -13.70
N MET A 193 16.79 -15.59 -14.12
CA MET A 193 15.56 -14.93 -13.70
C MET A 193 15.04 -15.52 -12.39
N ASP A 194 14.81 -14.67 -11.37
CA ASP A 194 13.96 -15.02 -10.23
C ASP A 194 12.50 -14.64 -10.56
N LEU A 195 11.74 -15.64 -11.01
CA LEU A 195 10.35 -15.49 -11.44
C LEU A 195 9.40 -16.06 -10.39
N ARG A 196 8.60 -15.20 -9.75
CA ARG A 196 7.58 -15.62 -8.79
C ARG A 196 6.22 -15.05 -9.16
N ILE A 197 5.37 -15.89 -9.72
CA ILE A 197 4.00 -15.53 -10.12
C ILE A 197 3.04 -16.40 -9.30
N THR A 198 2.36 -15.80 -8.34
CA THR A 198 1.55 -16.51 -7.34
C THR A 198 0.14 -15.91 -7.21
N LYS A 199 -0.78 -16.71 -6.66
CA LYS A 199 -2.14 -16.30 -6.29
C LYS A 199 -2.88 -15.55 -7.42
N ALA A 200 -2.75 -16.03 -8.68
CA ALA A 200 -3.52 -15.50 -9.81
C ALA A 200 -5.03 -15.56 -9.53
N ARG A 201 -5.76 -14.54 -9.96
CA ARG A 201 -7.18 -14.35 -9.66
C ARG A 201 -8.00 -14.20 -10.93
N LYS A 202 -9.20 -14.77 -10.90
CA LYS A 202 -10.21 -14.54 -11.93
C LYS A 202 -10.90 -13.19 -11.74
N PRO A 203 -11.49 -12.59 -12.78
CA PRO A 203 -12.17 -11.30 -12.67
C PRO A 203 -13.27 -11.28 -11.59
N GLU A 204 -13.99 -12.39 -11.42
CA GLU A 204 -15.06 -12.52 -10.44
C GLU A 204 -14.57 -12.42 -9.00
N TRP A 205 -13.34 -12.89 -8.75
CA TRP A 205 -12.73 -12.77 -7.43
C TRP A 205 -12.51 -11.30 -7.04
N LEU A 206 -12.01 -10.49 -7.98
CA LEU A 206 -11.78 -9.06 -7.72
C LEU A 206 -13.10 -8.35 -7.39
N ALA A 207 -14.14 -8.55 -8.22
CA ALA A 207 -15.45 -7.96 -7.99
C ALA A 207 -16.05 -8.31 -6.62
N GLN A 208 -15.77 -9.54 -6.12
CA GLN A 208 -16.24 -10.00 -4.82
C GLN A 208 -15.40 -9.52 -3.63
N ASN A 209 -14.16 -9.10 -3.86
CA ASN A 209 -13.19 -8.82 -2.79
C ASN A 209 -12.64 -7.39 -2.81
N LEU A 210 -13.11 -6.52 -3.68
CA LEU A 210 -12.66 -5.12 -3.77
C LEU A 210 -12.75 -4.41 -2.41
N ASP A 211 -13.90 -4.57 -1.74
CA ASP A 211 -14.19 -3.97 -0.42
C ASP A 211 -14.01 -4.95 0.75
N ASN A 212 -13.30 -6.07 0.54
CA ASN A 212 -13.12 -7.07 1.58
C ASN A 212 -11.81 -6.83 2.36
N PRO A 213 -11.83 -6.35 3.61
CA PRO A 213 -10.62 -6.15 4.40
C PRO A 213 -9.88 -7.47 4.69
N PHE A 214 -10.61 -8.60 4.76
CA PHE A 214 -10.06 -9.94 4.99
C PHE A 214 -9.62 -10.67 3.71
N ARG A 215 -9.46 -9.97 2.59
CA ARG A 215 -9.01 -10.60 1.33
C ARG A 215 -7.61 -11.21 1.44
N GLY A 216 -6.80 -10.71 2.39
CA GLY A 216 -5.49 -11.23 2.74
C GLY A 216 -5.53 -12.67 3.25
N TRP A 217 -6.61 -13.03 3.93
CA TRP A 217 -6.84 -14.35 4.52
C TRP A 217 -7.02 -15.45 3.47
N ASP A 218 -7.47 -15.10 2.26
CA ASP A 218 -7.62 -16.06 1.17
C ASP A 218 -6.26 -16.56 0.68
N GLY A 219 -5.93 -17.82 0.99
CA GLY A 219 -4.68 -18.49 0.67
C GLY A 219 -3.51 -18.16 1.61
N ALA A 220 -3.74 -17.59 2.79
CA ALA A 220 -2.78 -17.60 3.87
C ALA A 220 -2.62 -19.03 4.43
N GLU A 221 -1.40 -19.45 4.77
CA GLU A 221 -1.11 -20.87 5.10
C GLU A 221 -1.80 -21.31 6.39
N HIS A 222 -1.89 -20.43 7.39
CA HIS A 222 -2.49 -20.72 8.69
C HIS A 222 -3.99 -20.43 8.75
N ILE A 223 -4.60 -19.85 7.71
CA ILE A 223 -6.01 -19.50 7.69
C ILE A 223 -6.81 -20.44 6.79
N PRO A 224 -7.76 -21.22 7.32
CA PRO A 224 -8.62 -22.06 6.51
C PRO A 224 -9.45 -21.24 5.52
N ALA A 225 -9.55 -21.68 4.26
CA ALA A 225 -10.32 -20.99 3.22
C ALA A 225 -11.79 -20.76 3.61
N ALA A 226 -12.39 -21.68 4.36
CA ALA A 226 -13.75 -21.55 4.89
C ALA A 226 -13.86 -20.39 5.90
N ALA A 227 -12.81 -20.18 6.72
CA ALA A 227 -12.76 -19.08 7.68
C ALA A 227 -12.60 -17.72 6.98
N ALA A 228 -11.73 -17.62 6.00
CA ALA A 228 -11.59 -16.41 5.17
C ALA A 228 -12.93 -16.02 4.51
N LYS A 229 -13.66 -16.98 3.95
CA LYS A 229 -14.99 -16.74 3.38
C LYS A 229 -16.00 -16.32 4.44
N LYS A 230 -15.97 -16.93 5.62
CA LYS A 230 -16.86 -16.60 6.76
C LYS A 230 -16.61 -15.19 7.26
N ALA A 231 -15.35 -14.78 7.42
CA ALA A 231 -14.94 -13.43 7.79
C ALA A 231 -15.46 -12.37 6.79
N ALA A 232 -15.21 -12.56 5.51
CA ALA A 232 -15.70 -11.68 4.45
C ALA A 232 -17.23 -11.55 4.43
N ASN A 233 -17.95 -12.65 4.62
CA ASN A 233 -19.42 -12.63 4.66
C ASN A 233 -19.95 -11.90 5.90
N GLN A 234 -19.34 -12.12 7.07
CA GLN A 234 -19.73 -11.42 8.30
C GLN A 234 -19.46 -9.92 8.20
N TYR A 235 -18.30 -9.53 7.67
CA TYR A 235 -17.99 -8.12 7.41
C TYR A 235 -19.06 -7.45 6.55
N ARG A 236 -19.39 -8.03 5.39
CA ARG A 236 -20.42 -7.46 4.48
C ARG A 236 -21.79 -7.37 5.16
N LYS A 237 -22.18 -8.39 5.92
CA LYS A 237 -23.42 -8.40 6.67
C LYS A 237 -23.46 -7.26 7.69
N THR A 238 -22.43 -7.15 8.54
CA THR A 238 -22.35 -6.12 9.58
C THR A 238 -22.32 -4.72 8.96
N ARG A 239 -21.50 -4.50 7.92
CA ARG A 239 -21.45 -3.23 7.19
C ARG A 239 -22.82 -2.83 6.65
N SER A 240 -23.50 -3.75 5.97
CA SER A 240 -24.84 -3.49 5.41
C SER A 240 -25.87 -3.14 6.49
N GLN A 241 -25.85 -3.84 7.62
CA GLN A 241 -26.76 -3.59 8.74
C GLN A 241 -26.50 -2.21 9.36
N LEU A 242 -25.23 -1.89 9.70
CA LEU A 242 -24.88 -0.63 10.33
C LEU A 242 -25.13 0.57 9.40
N MET A 243 -24.81 0.45 8.12
CA MET A 243 -25.10 1.51 7.13
C MET A 243 -26.59 1.79 7.00
N LYS A 244 -27.42 0.75 6.99
CA LYS A 244 -28.89 0.91 6.96
C LYS A 244 -29.41 1.59 8.22
N LEU A 245 -28.97 1.16 9.41
CA LEU A 245 -29.36 1.75 10.69
C LEU A 245 -28.93 3.22 10.83
N ALA A 246 -27.77 3.57 10.30
CA ALA A 246 -27.28 4.95 10.31
C ALA A 246 -28.03 5.85 9.31
N ALA A 247 -28.47 5.31 8.16
CA ALA A 247 -29.21 6.05 7.15
C ALA A 247 -30.69 6.28 7.54
N GLU A 248 -31.31 5.29 8.19
CA GLU A 248 -32.74 5.30 8.57
C GLU A 248 -32.88 4.88 10.05
N PRO A 249 -32.49 5.74 11.02
CA PRO A 249 -32.48 5.38 12.43
C PRO A 249 -33.90 5.30 13.00
N GLY A 250 -34.28 4.11 13.48
CA GLY A 250 -35.48 3.90 14.31
C GLY A 250 -35.16 4.07 15.80
N GLU A 251 -36.20 3.96 16.67
CA GLU A 251 -36.07 4.10 18.13
C GLU A 251 -35.05 3.12 18.73
N ASP A 252 -34.93 1.91 18.18
CA ASP A 252 -34.03 0.86 18.66
C ASP A 252 -32.70 0.78 17.85
N ALA A 253 -32.38 1.78 17.02
CA ALA A 253 -31.23 1.70 16.11
C ALA A 253 -29.92 1.42 16.81
N GLN A 254 -29.66 2.04 17.95
CA GLN A 254 -28.44 1.81 18.74
C GLN A 254 -28.36 0.37 19.28
N THR A 255 -29.44 -0.17 19.81
CA THR A 255 -29.52 -1.56 20.30
C THR A 255 -29.27 -2.54 19.19
N GLN A 256 -29.90 -2.36 18.03
CA GLN A 256 -29.71 -3.21 16.85
C GLN A 256 -28.26 -3.11 16.31
N ALA A 257 -27.63 -1.95 16.41
CA ALA A 257 -26.23 -1.78 16.04
C ALA A 257 -25.28 -2.55 16.99
N MET A 258 -25.57 -2.50 18.31
CA MET A 258 -24.83 -3.29 19.31
C MET A 258 -24.99 -4.81 19.05
N ASP A 259 -26.19 -5.26 18.72
CA ASP A 259 -26.44 -6.67 18.35
C ASP A 259 -25.66 -7.07 17.09
N ALA A 260 -25.57 -6.20 16.08
CA ALA A 260 -24.81 -6.44 14.87
C ALA A 260 -23.29 -6.54 15.15
N VAL A 261 -22.76 -5.68 16.03
CA VAL A 261 -21.35 -5.73 16.48
C VAL A 261 -21.10 -6.99 17.33
N THR A 262 -22.02 -7.35 18.22
CA THR A 262 -21.94 -8.60 19.00
C THR A 262 -21.86 -9.82 18.09
N ALA A 263 -22.73 -9.91 17.08
CA ALA A 263 -22.72 -11.02 16.12
C ALA A 263 -21.43 -11.05 15.27
N TYR A 264 -20.88 -9.87 14.93
CA TYR A 264 -19.58 -9.73 14.29
C TYR A 264 -18.48 -10.36 15.17
N THR A 265 -18.34 -9.90 16.37
CA THR A 265 -17.30 -10.33 17.32
C THR A 265 -17.38 -11.83 17.63
N GLN A 266 -18.60 -12.33 17.93
CA GLN A 266 -18.83 -13.76 18.19
C GLN A 266 -18.50 -14.67 17.00
N THR A 267 -18.53 -14.14 15.77
CA THR A 267 -18.12 -14.90 14.60
C THR A 267 -16.63 -15.18 14.63
N PHE A 268 -15.82 -14.21 15.07
CA PHE A 268 -14.36 -14.34 15.17
C PHE A 268 -13.94 -15.09 16.43
N ASN A 269 -14.62 -14.93 17.58
CA ASN A 269 -14.38 -15.72 18.79
C ASN A 269 -14.38 -17.26 18.55
N LYS A 270 -15.04 -17.69 17.46
CA LYS A 270 -15.11 -19.12 17.06
C LYS A 270 -13.98 -19.54 16.12
N MET A 271 -12.99 -18.67 15.86
CA MET A 271 -11.88 -18.95 14.96
C MET A 271 -10.60 -19.12 15.77
N GLY A 272 -10.19 -20.36 15.98
CA GLY A 272 -9.07 -20.72 16.89
C GLY A 272 -7.66 -20.42 16.35
N PHE A 273 -7.53 -19.68 15.25
CA PHE A 273 -6.24 -19.28 14.67
C PHE A 273 -5.98 -17.77 14.81
N ILE A 274 -6.86 -17.01 15.48
CA ILE A 274 -6.69 -15.54 15.64
C ILE A 274 -5.48 -15.29 16.54
N GLU A 275 -4.49 -14.59 15.98
CA GLU A 275 -3.31 -14.08 16.68
C GLU A 275 -3.32 -12.54 16.66
N THR A 276 -2.21 -11.91 17.00
CA THR A 276 -2.14 -10.44 17.12
C THR A 276 -2.46 -9.73 15.79
N GLU A 277 -1.96 -10.23 14.67
CA GLU A 277 -2.17 -9.62 13.34
C GLU A 277 -3.64 -9.71 12.92
N GLU A 278 -4.25 -10.90 13.00
CA GLU A 278 -5.66 -11.09 12.65
C GLU A 278 -6.58 -10.30 13.58
N ARG A 279 -6.25 -10.22 14.85
CA ARG A 279 -7.00 -9.41 15.82
C ARG A 279 -7.02 -7.94 15.42
N ASP A 280 -5.88 -7.38 15.04
CA ASP A 280 -5.77 -6.00 14.62
C ASP A 280 -6.52 -5.75 13.31
N GLU A 281 -6.45 -6.68 12.34
CA GLU A 281 -7.23 -6.61 11.10
C GLU A 281 -8.74 -6.64 11.36
N ILE A 282 -9.22 -7.48 12.29
CA ILE A 282 -10.64 -7.57 12.68
C ILE A 282 -11.10 -6.24 13.30
N TYR A 283 -10.31 -5.67 14.21
CA TYR A 283 -10.59 -4.38 14.82
C TYR A 283 -10.61 -3.26 13.77
N MET A 284 -9.59 -3.17 12.92
CA MET A 284 -9.51 -2.15 11.87
C MET A 284 -10.63 -2.26 10.84
N ALA A 285 -11.07 -3.48 10.52
CA ALA A 285 -12.22 -3.68 9.65
C ALA A 285 -13.53 -3.14 10.25
N LEU A 286 -13.74 -3.35 11.55
CA LEU A 286 -14.89 -2.76 12.27
C LEU A 286 -14.79 -1.23 12.32
N ARG A 287 -13.63 -0.69 12.68
CA ARG A 287 -13.37 0.77 12.68
C ARG A 287 -13.68 1.38 11.32
N GLY A 288 -13.22 0.77 10.25
CA GLY A 288 -13.49 1.24 8.88
C GLY A 288 -14.99 1.28 8.53
N ILE A 289 -15.78 0.33 9.05
CA ILE A 289 -17.25 0.41 8.93
C ILE A 289 -17.78 1.62 9.69
N LEU A 290 -17.39 1.79 10.96
CA LEU A 290 -17.91 2.85 11.82
C LEU A 290 -17.52 4.25 11.33
N ASP A 291 -16.30 4.40 10.83
CA ASP A 291 -15.80 5.68 10.27
C ASP A 291 -16.56 6.07 8.98
N ALA A 292 -17.01 5.07 8.20
CA ALA A 292 -17.79 5.27 6.98
C ALA A 292 -19.30 5.51 7.22
N LEU A 293 -19.81 5.38 8.47
CA LEU A 293 -21.23 5.60 8.76
C LEU A 293 -21.61 7.07 8.56
N PRO A 294 -22.74 7.34 7.88
CA PRO A 294 -23.25 8.69 7.74
C PRO A 294 -23.78 9.24 9.07
N GLY A 295 -23.50 10.51 9.36
CA GLY A 295 -24.03 11.23 10.54
C GLY A 295 -23.50 10.71 11.88
N ASP A 296 -24.09 11.22 12.96
CA ASP A 296 -23.69 10.93 14.35
C ASP A 296 -24.80 10.25 15.18
N MET A 297 -25.77 9.64 14.50
CA MET A 297 -26.95 9.03 15.16
C MET A 297 -26.60 7.77 15.95
N LEU A 298 -25.56 7.02 15.53
CA LEU A 298 -25.07 5.88 16.27
C LEU A 298 -23.84 6.29 17.11
N GLN A 299 -23.87 5.90 18.37
CA GLN A 299 -22.74 6.14 19.31
C GLN A 299 -21.58 5.19 18.98
N LYS A 300 -20.68 5.62 18.11
CA LYS A 300 -19.58 4.81 17.57
C LYS A 300 -18.66 4.26 18.67
N ASP A 301 -18.37 5.07 19.70
CA ASP A 301 -17.53 4.65 20.82
C ASP A 301 -18.19 3.51 21.62
N ALA A 302 -19.51 3.58 21.86
CA ALA A 302 -20.23 2.50 22.53
C ALA A 302 -20.21 1.18 21.70
N LEU A 303 -20.19 1.27 20.37
CA LEU A 303 -20.04 0.10 19.49
C LEU A 303 -18.64 -0.51 19.58
N ILE A 304 -17.61 0.29 19.74
CA ILE A 304 -16.25 -0.20 20.00
C ILE A 304 -16.15 -0.83 21.39
N GLU A 305 -16.73 -0.19 22.41
CA GLU A 305 -16.79 -0.77 23.75
C GLU A 305 -17.50 -2.13 23.76
N GLN A 306 -18.62 -2.26 23.03
CA GLN A 306 -19.33 -3.53 22.86
C GLN A 306 -18.45 -4.60 22.23
N PHE A 307 -17.67 -4.25 21.17
CA PHE A 307 -16.71 -5.14 20.56
C PHE A 307 -15.67 -5.63 21.56
N GLU A 308 -15.06 -4.72 22.33
CA GLU A 308 -14.04 -5.04 23.33
C GLU A 308 -14.59 -5.90 24.48
N GLN A 309 -15.85 -5.68 24.90
CA GLN A 309 -16.49 -6.48 25.97
C GLN A 309 -16.84 -7.91 25.52
N VAL A 310 -17.15 -8.11 24.25
CA VAL A 310 -17.57 -9.43 23.72
C VAL A 310 -16.39 -10.25 23.20
N ARG A 311 -15.28 -9.59 22.87
CA ARG A 311 -14.09 -10.21 22.31
C ARG A 311 -13.39 -11.13 23.33
N ASP A 312 -13.00 -12.36 22.89
CA ASP A 312 -12.23 -13.33 23.64
C ASP A 312 -11.01 -13.92 22.89
N PHE A 313 -10.53 -13.25 21.81
CA PHE A 313 -9.35 -13.58 21.02
C PHE A 313 -8.26 -12.51 21.15
#